data_0f49524e32900dab7968ae136ceea4c2
#
_entry.id   0f49524e32900dab7968ae136ceea4c2
#
_cell.length_a   1.000
_cell.length_b   1.000
_cell.length_c   1.000
_cell.angle_alpha   90.00
_cell.angle_beta   90.00
_cell.angle_gamma   90.00
#
_symmetry.space_group_name_H-M   'P 1'
#
loop_
_entity.id
_entity.type
_entity.pdbx_description
1 polymer ?
#
loop_
_entity_poly.entity_id
_entity_poly.type
_entity_poly.pdbx_seq_one_letter_code
_entity_poly.pdbx_strand_id
1 'polypeptide(L)'
;MKLVDQPKFSNGNILAVSLDNYYSLGSCKTVVQYIKGPNAATPFGNGSWIDYWSLVKGNNSNDAHRWQFLNYGDMKIGDFGFAHSLYYTVASGFEGWETSKESDKAFSFVVRPYYKLTDISKITAELGFFTETTKYQNGESENYQGQKATLAYVLSPDAGNWKSRPELRFYVTYLHSNDTQALVESPSQDKKVVMNDGTTYAPRDNQVIFGAQLEAWW
;
A
#
# COMPACT_ATOMS: atom_id res chain seq x y z
N MET A 1 -45.70 -7.51 -2.56
CA MET A 1 -44.29 -7.95 -2.37
C MET A 1 -43.55 -7.69 -3.67
N LYS A 2 -42.80 -6.59 -3.79
CA LYS A 2 -41.96 -6.33 -4.96
C LYS A 2 -40.77 -7.27 -4.88
N LEU A 3 -40.60 -8.10 -5.92
CA LEU A 3 -39.37 -8.88 -6.10
C LEU A 3 -38.22 -7.89 -6.20
N VAL A 4 -37.28 -7.98 -5.27
CA VAL A 4 -36.02 -7.25 -5.36
C VAL A 4 -35.30 -7.81 -6.57
N ASP A 5 -34.97 -6.94 -7.55
CA ASP A 5 -34.16 -7.33 -8.71
C ASP A 5 -32.90 -8.06 -8.22
N GLN A 6 -32.71 -9.26 -8.74
CA GLN A 6 -31.51 -10.04 -8.46
C GLN A 6 -30.28 -9.24 -8.94
N PRO A 7 -29.21 -9.14 -8.16
CA PRO A 7 -28.02 -8.44 -8.59
C PRO A 7 -27.49 -9.09 -9.88
N LYS A 8 -27.31 -8.28 -10.92
CA LYS A 8 -26.68 -8.74 -12.16
C LYS A 8 -25.19 -8.89 -11.84
N PHE A 9 -24.70 -10.13 -11.77
CA PHE A 9 -23.27 -10.40 -11.68
C PHE A 9 -22.59 -9.91 -12.95
N SER A 10 -21.65 -8.98 -12.81
CA SER A 10 -20.80 -8.56 -13.89
C SER A 10 -19.52 -9.40 -13.94
N ASN A 11 -19.07 -9.75 -15.14
CA ASN A 11 -17.84 -10.50 -15.32
C ASN A 11 -16.63 -9.57 -15.16
N GLY A 12 -15.72 -9.88 -14.26
CA GLY A 12 -14.43 -9.21 -14.16
C GLY A 12 -13.36 -9.96 -14.96
N ASN A 13 -12.52 -9.22 -15.68
CA ASN A 13 -11.40 -9.77 -16.42
C ASN A 13 -10.08 -9.17 -15.90
N ILE A 14 -9.03 -9.99 -15.80
CA ILE A 14 -7.68 -9.56 -15.48
C ILE A 14 -6.74 -10.08 -16.55
N LEU A 15 -6.00 -9.18 -17.18
CA LEU A 15 -4.87 -9.50 -18.04
C LEU A 15 -3.61 -9.03 -17.35
N ALA A 16 -2.64 -9.92 -17.14
CA ALA A 16 -1.38 -9.61 -16.51
C ALA A 16 -0.20 -10.09 -17.36
N VAL A 17 0.81 -9.26 -17.47
CA VAL A 17 2.10 -9.60 -18.07
C VAL A 17 3.17 -9.35 -17.03
N SER A 18 4.04 -10.32 -16.80
CA SER A 18 5.18 -10.18 -15.90
C SER A 18 6.50 -10.49 -16.60
N LEU A 19 7.53 -9.73 -16.22
CA LEU A 19 8.91 -9.93 -16.64
C LEU A 19 9.78 -10.09 -15.40
N ASP A 20 10.41 -11.24 -15.28
CA ASP A 20 11.37 -11.56 -14.23
C ASP A 20 12.79 -11.42 -14.79
N ASN A 21 13.59 -10.50 -14.24
CA ASN A 21 14.97 -10.29 -14.60
C ASN A 21 15.88 -10.74 -13.46
N TYR A 22 16.87 -11.56 -13.79
CA TYR A 22 17.88 -12.05 -12.85
C TYR A 22 19.25 -11.55 -13.28
N TYR A 23 19.95 -10.94 -12.36
CA TYR A 23 21.31 -10.42 -12.56
C TYR A 23 22.26 -11.08 -11.58
N SER A 24 23.56 -10.99 -11.85
CA SER A 24 24.58 -11.46 -10.91
C SER A 24 24.53 -10.78 -9.53
N LEU A 25 23.95 -9.58 -9.46
CA LEU A 25 23.87 -8.78 -8.24
C LEU A 25 22.49 -8.79 -7.59
N GLY A 26 21.47 -9.39 -8.22
CA GLY A 26 20.12 -9.39 -7.67
C GLY A 26 19.03 -9.76 -8.67
N SER A 27 17.80 -9.39 -8.34
CA SER A 27 16.63 -9.69 -9.17
C SER A 27 15.67 -8.51 -9.24
N CYS A 28 14.92 -8.43 -10.33
CA CYS A 28 13.88 -7.42 -10.50
C CYS A 28 12.68 -8.05 -11.22
N LYS A 29 11.48 -7.81 -10.71
CA LYS A 29 10.23 -8.20 -11.34
C LYS A 29 9.42 -6.99 -11.71
N THR A 30 8.97 -6.97 -12.97
CA THR A 30 8.05 -5.95 -13.49
C THR A 30 6.73 -6.62 -13.83
N VAL A 31 5.62 -6.04 -13.40
CA VAL A 31 4.27 -6.54 -13.70
C VAL A 31 3.43 -5.39 -14.23
N VAL A 32 2.75 -5.64 -15.33
CA VAL A 32 1.71 -4.74 -15.88
C VAL A 32 0.40 -5.49 -15.90
N GLN A 33 -0.64 -4.88 -15.36
CA GLN A 33 -1.97 -5.49 -15.31
C GLN A 33 -3.01 -4.54 -15.86
N TYR A 34 -3.95 -5.09 -16.60
CA TYR A 34 -5.21 -4.46 -16.96
C TYR A 34 -6.35 -5.24 -16.35
N ILE A 35 -7.20 -4.55 -15.62
CA ILE A 35 -8.33 -5.12 -14.89
C ILE A 35 -9.60 -4.43 -15.37
N LYS A 36 -10.63 -5.18 -15.70
CA LYS A 36 -11.94 -4.67 -16.12
C LYS A 36 -13.05 -5.26 -15.26
N GLY A 37 -14.12 -4.49 -15.07
CA GLY A 37 -15.30 -4.89 -14.31
C GLY A 37 -15.12 -4.70 -12.80
N PRO A 38 -15.86 -5.43 -11.96
CA PRO A 38 -15.88 -5.23 -10.50
C PRO A 38 -14.52 -5.28 -9.82
N ASN A 39 -13.61 -6.10 -10.35
CA ASN A 39 -12.25 -6.23 -9.82
C ASN A 39 -11.41 -4.95 -9.99
N ALA A 40 -11.81 -4.05 -10.91
CA ALA A 40 -11.11 -2.79 -11.13
C ALA A 40 -11.36 -1.77 -10.01
N ALA A 41 -12.41 -1.94 -9.25
CA ALA A 41 -12.82 -1.01 -8.21
C ALA A 41 -11.95 -1.08 -6.95
N THR A 42 -11.30 -2.22 -6.71
CA THR A 42 -10.42 -2.42 -5.57
C THR A 42 -8.97 -2.46 -6.00
N PRO A 43 -8.06 -1.66 -5.40
CA PRO A 43 -6.63 -1.78 -5.68
C PRO A 43 -6.14 -3.17 -5.26
N PHE A 44 -5.38 -3.81 -6.13
CA PHE A 44 -4.72 -5.08 -5.82
C PHE A 44 -3.70 -4.84 -4.70
N GLY A 45 -3.79 -5.57 -3.63
CA GLY A 45 -2.82 -5.48 -2.52
C GLY A 45 -3.39 -4.96 -1.21
N ASN A 46 -4.59 -4.46 -1.21
CA ASN A 46 -5.19 -3.96 0.02
C ASN A 46 -5.88 -5.07 0.82
N GLY A 47 -5.43 -6.31 0.82
CA GLY A 47 -5.91 -7.40 1.68
C GLY A 47 -7.41 -7.37 2.06
N SER A 48 -8.07 -6.33 1.61
CA SER A 48 -9.46 -6.08 1.83
C SER A 48 -10.23 -7.10 1.03
N TRP A 49 -10.91 -7.90 1.72
CA TRP A 49 -12.08 -8.62 1.26
C TRP A 49 -12.78 -7.74 0.25
N ILE A 50 -12.98 -8.26 -0.98
CA ILE A 50 -13.93 -7.65 -1.91
C ILE A 50 -15.14 -7.37 -1.05
N ASP A 51 -15.49 -6.09 -0.88
CA ASP A 51 -16.62 -5.75 -0.06
C ASP A 51 -17.85 -6.39 -0.72
N TYR A 52 -18.22 -7.56 -0.21
CA TYR A 52 -19.33 -8.35 -0.70
C TYR A 52 -20.60 -7.49 -0.82
N TRP A 53 -20.73 -6.48 0.03
CA TRP A 53 -21.85 -5.56 0.02
C TRP A 53 -21.83 -4.60 -1.17
N SER A 54 -20.67 -4.21 -1.67
CA SER A 54 -20.59 -3.38 -2.88
C SER A 54 -20.95 -4.16 -4.14
N LEU A 55 -20.71 -5.47 -4.15
CA LEU A 55 -21.15 -6.36 -5.24
C LEU A 55 -22.66 -6.66 -5.20
N VAL A 56 -23.26 -6.69 -4.01
CA VAL A 56 -24.68 -7.07 -3.83
C VAL A 56 -25.64 -5.92 -4.13
N LYS A 57 -25.20 -4.67 -4.04
CA LYS A 57 -26.08 -3.50 -4.23
C LYS A 57 -26.43 -3.16 -5.69
N GLY A 58 -26.11 -4.02 -6.64
CA GLY A 58 -26.58 -3.92 -8.03
C GLY A 58 -25.92 -2.82 -8.86
N ASN A 59 -24.78 -2.35 -8.45
CA ASN A 59 -24.02 -1.33 -9.15
C ASN A 59 -23.37 -1.88 -10.42
N ASN A 60 -23.59 -1.17 -11.53
CA ASN A 60 -23.07 -1.56 -12.84
C ASN A 60 -21.61 -1.16 -12.97
N SER A 61 -20.71 -1.98 -12.42
CA SER A 61 -19.26 -1.76 -12.50
C SER A 61 -18.61 -2.36 -13.77
N ASN A 62 -19.42 -2.68 -14.79
CA ASN A 62 -18.92 -3.31 -16.02
C ASN A 62 -17.94 -2.43 -16.78
N ASP A 63 -18.07 -1.11 -16.67
CA ASP A 63 -17.22 -0.13 -17.35
C ASP A 63 -15.99 0.28 -16.53
N ALA A 64 -15.95 -0.14 -15.28
CA ALA A 64 -14.78 0.09 -14.44
C ALA A 64 -13.55 -0.59 -15.04
N HIS A 65 -12.44 0.12 -15.10
CA HIS A 65 -11.18 -0.42 -15.56
C HIS A 65 -10.01 0.19 -14.79
N ARG A 66 -8.95 -0.60 -14.64
CA ARG A 66 -7.74 -0.25 -13.89
C ARG A 66 -6.49 -0.72 -14.63
N TRP A 67 -5.52 0.15 -14.72
CA TRP A 67 -4.15 -0.19 -15.06
C TRP A 67 -3.30 -0.19 -13.81
N GLN A 68 -2.45 -1.21 -13.69
CA GLN A 68 -1.48 -1.30 -12.60
C GLN A 68 -0.10 -1.59 -13.16
N PHE A 69 0.89 -0.92 -12.60
CA PHE A 69 2.29 -1.16 -12.82
C PHE A 69 2.96 -1.42 -11.49
N LEU A 70 3.67 -2.55 -11.39
CA LEU A 70 4.48 -2.92 -10.24
C LEU A 70 5.90 -3.20 -10.71
N ASN A 71 6.86 -2.68 -9.98
CA ASN A 71 8.27 -3.04 -10.16
C ASN A 71 8.89 -3.22 -8.78
N TYR A 72 9.47 -4.37 -8.52
CA TYR A 72 10.13 -4.65 -7.25
C TYR A 72 11.30 -5.58 -7.44
N GLY A 73 12.28 -5.47 -6.56
CA GLY A 73 13.48 -6.28 -6.64
C GLY A 73 14.46 -6.00 -5.53
N ASP A 74 15.58 -6.66 -5.63
CA ASP A 74 16.69 -6.52 -4.71
C ASP A 74 18.03 -6.55 -5.44
N MET A 75 19.02 -5.90 -4.85
CA MET A 75 20.39 -5.91 -5.33
C MET A 75 21.35 -5.96 -4.13
N LYS A 76 22.49 -6.65 -4.33
CA LYS A 76 23.56 -6.75 -3.35
C LYS A 76 24.93 -6.55 -4.02
N ILE A 77 25.75 -5.69 -3.41
CA ILE A 77 27.12 -5.39 -3.84
C ILE A 77 28.01 -5.42 -2.58
N GLY A 78 28.77 -6.50 -2.41
CA GLY A 78 29.59 -6.69 -1.19
C GLY A 78 28.70 -6.73 0.07
N ASP A 79 29.00 -5.86 1.02
CA ASP A 79 28.24 -5.73 2.27
C ASP A 79 27.04 -4.78 2.18
N PHE A 80 26.88 -4.08 1.07
CA PHE A 80 25.74 -3.22 0.79
C PHE A 80 24.68 -3.94 -0.03
N GLY A 81 23.44 -3.71 0.28
CA GLY A 81 22.33 -4.12 -0.55
C GLY A 81 21.13 -3.21 -0.39
N PHE A 82 20.16 -3.35 -1.29
CA PHE A 82 18.89 -2.68 -1.16
C PHE A 82 17.77 -3.48 -1.82
N ALA A 83 16.57 -3.35 -1.29
CA ALA A 83 15.34 -3.77 -1.94
C ALA A 83 14.53 -2.53 -2.32
N HIS A 84 13.75 -2.62 -3.39
CA HIS A 84 12.85 -1.56 -3.81
C HIS A 84 11.49 -2.10 -4.21
N SER A 85 10.48 -1.25 -4.12
CA SER A 85 9.15 -1.51 -4.65
C SER A 85 8.57 -0.21 -5.17
N LEU A 86 8.03 -0.26 -6.38
CA LEU A 86 7.32 0.82 -7.03
C LEU A 86 5.96 0.29 -7.47
N TYR A 87 4.92 1.04 -7.13
CA TYR A 87 3.55 0.76 -7.51
C TYR A 87 2.91 2.00 -8.11
N TYR A 88 2.26 1.83 -9.23
CA TYR A 88 1.44 2.87 -9.86
C TYR A 88 0.13 2.27 -10.34
N THR A 89 -0.97 2.96 -10.08
CA THR A 89 -2.28 2.55 -10.56
C THR A 89 -3.12 3.74 -10.99
N VAL A 90 -3.95 3.53 -11.98
CA VAL A 90 -5.01 4.45 -12.40
C VAL A 90 -6.25 3.65 -12.73
N ALA A 91 -7.38 4.11 -12.19
CA ALA A 91 -8.68 3.49 -12.44
C ALA A 91 -9.72 4.54 -12.76
N SER A 92 -10.71 4.16 -13.57
CA SER A 92 -11.85 5.00 -13.97
C SER A 92 -13.04 4.13 -14.39
N GLY A 93 -14.15 4.78 -14.75
CA GLY A 93 -15.35 4.08 -15.18
C GLY A 93 -16.19 3.58 -13.99
N PHE A 94 -16.14 4.28 -12.87
CA PHE A 94 -16.93 3.97 -11.67
C PHE A 94 -18.36 4.52 -11.71
N GLU A 95 -18.81 5.00 -12.85
CA GLU A 95 -20.14 5.55 -13.02
C GLU A 95 -21.21 4.51 -12.63
N GLY A 96 -22.14 4.93 -11.79
CA GLY A 96 -23.19 4.05 -11.30
C GLY A 96 -22.85 3.29 -10.01
N TRP A 97 -21.69 3.47 -9.43
CA TRP A 97 -21.37 3.01 -8.10
C TRP A 97 -21.85 4.02 -7.04
N GLU A 98 -22.32 3.55 -5.86
CA GLU A 98 -22.75 4.43 -4.75
C GLU A 98 -21.67 5.40 -4.26
N THR A 99 -20.43 5.15 -4.61
CA THR A 99 -19.37 6.11 -4.41
C THR A 99 -19.45 7.13 -5.54
N SER A 100 -19.57 8.38 -5.21
CA SER A 100 -19.47 9.50 -6.15
C SER A 100 -18.12 9.59 -6.88
N LYS A 101 -17.31 8.53 -6.86
CA LYS A 101 -15.98 8.44 -7.51
C LYS A 101 -16.13 8.41 -9.03
N GLU A 102 -15.29 9.19 -9.71
CA GLU A 102 -15.09 9.18 -11.15
C GLU A 102 -13.83 8.37 -11.50
N SER A 103 -12.73 8.67 -10.80
CA SER A 103 -11.44 8.01 -11.04
C SER A 103 -10.57 8.02 -9.78
N ASP A 104 -9.61 7.11 -9.72
CA ASP A 104 -8.54 7.12 -8.75
C ASP A 104 -7.15 6.92 -9.39
N LYS A 105 -6.13 7.48 -8.77
CA LYS A 105 -4.73 7.30 -9.11
C LYS A 105 -3.95 7.13 -7.83
N ALA A 106 -3.02 6.16 -7.80
CA ALA A 106 -2.11 6.01 -6.68
C ALA A 106 -0.70 5.72 -7.18
N PHE A 107 0.27 6.26 -6.48
CA PHE A 107 1.68 6.00 -6.67
C PHE A 107 2.31 5.71 -5.32
N SER A 108 3.17 4.69 -5.25
CA SER A 108 3.96 4.37 -4.06
C SER A 108 5.35 3.93 -4.47
N PHE A 109 6.34 4.41 -3.76
CA PHE A 109 7.72 4.01 -3.92
C PHE A 109 8.35 3.76 -2.56
N VAL A 110 9.04 2.64 -2.42
CA VAL A 110 9.78 2.26 -1.22
C VAL A 110 11.16 1.77 -1.63
N VAL A 111 12.18 2.25 -0.93
CA VAL A 111 13.53 1.71 -1.03
C VAL A 111 14.05 1.37 0.37
N ARG A 112 14.68 0.21 0.48
CA ARG A 112 15.22 -0.30 1.74
C ARG A 112 16.69 -0.68 1.55
N PRO A 113 17.62 0.27 1.68
CA PRO A 113 19.04 -0.02 1.72
C PRO A 113 19.42 -0.67 3.06
N TYR A 114 20.44 -1.53 3.02
CA TYR A 114 21.09 -2.08 4.19
C TYR A 114 22.60 -2.13 4.03
N TYR A 115 23.30 -2.11 5.15
CA TYR A 115 24.73 -2.33 5.22
C TYR A 115 25.03 -3.38 6.30
N LYS A 116 25.71 -4.46 5.88
CA LYS A 116 26.14 -5.54 6.76
C LYS A 116 27.28 -5.02 7.64
N LEU A 117 27.14 -5.12 8.96
CA LEU A 117 28.17 -4.75 9.94
C LEU A 117 29.01 -5.96 10.34
N THR A 118 28.31 -7.08 10.61
CA THR A 118 28.91 -8.39 10.95
C THR A 118 28.10 -9.49 10.27
N ASP A 119 28.48 -10.74 10.46
CA ASP A 119 27.72 -11.86 9.89
C ASP A 119 26.29 -11.96 10.42
N ILE A 120 26.06 -11.44 11.62
CA ILE A 120 24.75 -11.51 12.30
C ILE A 120 24.07 -10.15 12.49
N SER A 121 24.69 -9.04 12.06
CA SER A 121 24.12 -7.70 12.27
C SER A 121 24.23 -6.81 11.05
N LYS A 122 23.22 -5.97 10.85
CA LYS A 122 23.15 -4.96 9.78
C LYS A 122 22.44 -3.70 10.26
N ILE A 123 22.73 -2.59 9.63
CA ILE A 123 21.91 -1.38 9.68
C ILE A 123 21.04 -1.39 8.43
N THR A 124 19.77 -1.08 8.57
CA THR A 124 18.87 -0.88 7.43
C THR A 124 18.13 0.43 7.57
N ALA A 125 17.93 1.12 6.45
CA ALA A 125 16.99 2.22 6.35
C ALA A 125 15.81 1.81 5.47
N GLU A 126 14.67 2.45 5.63
CA GLU A 126 13.54 2.35 4.72
C GLU A 126 13.03 3.76 4.44
N LEU A 127 12.98 4.11 3.17
CA LEU A 127 12.41 5.37 2.70
C LEU A 127 11.22 5.05 1.83
N GLY A 128 10.08 5.61 2.18
CA GLY A 128 8.82 5.41 1.47
C GLY A 128 8.13 6.73 1.17
N PHE A 129 7.48 6.77 0.02
CA PHE A 129 6.62 7.85 -0.41
C PHE A 129 5.38 7.28 -1.07
N PHE A 130 4.23 7.88 -0.79
CA PHE A 130 3.00 7.58 -1.52
C PHE A 130 2.22 8.86 -1.84
N THR A 131 1.44 8.79 -2.90
CA THR A 131 0.41 9.78 -3.22
C THR A 131 -0.79 9.09 -3.83
N GLU A 132 -1.98 9.56 -3.46
CA GLU A 132 -3.25 9.10 -3.98
C GLU A 132 -4.12 10.29 -4.34
N THR A 133 -4.78 10.23 -5.48
CA THR A 133 -5.75 11.23 -5.93
C THR A 133 -7.04 10.54 -6.29
N THR A 134 -8.12 10.91 -5.62
CA THR A 134 -9.47 10.49 -5.95
C THR A 134 -10.23 11.68 -6.54
N LYS A 135 -10.83 11.49 -7.71
CA LYS A 135 -11.75 12.45 -8.31
C LYS A 135 -13.18 11.96 -8.16
N TYR A 136 -14.07 12.89 -7.87
CA TYR A 136 -15.49 12.64 -7.70
C TYR A 136 -16.30 13.23 -8.85
N GLN A 137 -17.48 12.65 -9.11
CA GLN A 137 -18.40 13.07 -10.18
C GLN A 137 -18.93 14.50 -10.01
N ASN A 138 -18.91 15.05 -8.81
CA ASN A 138 -19.26 16.45 -8.52
C ASN A 138 -18.13 17.43 -8.87
N GLY A 139 -17.00 16.97 -9.40
CA GLY A 139 -15.83 17.77 -9.75
C GLY A 139 -14.85 18.01 -8.59
N GLU A 140 -15.15 17.54 -7.38
CA GLU A 140 -14.21 17.59 -6.26
C GLU A 140 -13.09 16.59 -6.45
N SER A 141 -11.94 16.83 -5.79
CA SER A 141 -10.82 15.90 -5.75
C SER A 141 -10.19 15.89 -4.37
N GLU A 142 -9.82 14.71 -3.92
CA GLU A 142 -9.04 14.50 -2.71
C GLU A 142 -7.63 14.03 -3.07
N ASN A 143 -6.64 14.60 -2.40
CA ASN A 143 -5.25 14.24 -2.59
C ASN A 143 -4.63 13.85 -1.24
N TYR A 144 -4.16 12.62 -1.17
CA TYR A 144 -3.42 12.10 -0.03
C TYR A 144 -1.97 11.86 -0.41
N GLN A 145 -1.08 12.21 0.47
CA GLN A 145 0.35 11.94 0.29
C GLN A 145 1.02 11.72 1.63
N GLY A 146 2.06 10.91 1.65
CA GLY A 146 2.82 10.66 2.85
C GLY A 146 4.22 10.18 2.58
N GLN A 147 5.04 10.28 3.60
CA GLN A 147 6.44 9.91 3.61
C GLN A 147 6.74 9.11 4.86
N LYS A 148 7.61 8.12 4.71
CA LYS A 148 8.12 7.30 5.79
C LYS A 148 9.63 7.24 5.71
N ALA A 149 10.30 7.47 6.85
CA ALA A 149 11.72 7.21 6.99
C ALA A 149 11.94 6.36 8.23
N THR A 150 12.55 5.19 8.08
CA THR A 150 12.88 4.28 9.19
C THR A 150 14.37 4.02 9.18
N LEU A 151 14.98 4.03 10.35
CA LEU A 151 16.32 3.51 10.59
C LEU A 151 16.22 2.36 11.60
N ALA A 152 16.89 1.25 11.30
CA ALA A 152 16.86 0.10 12.18
C ALA A 152 18.23 -0.58 12.31
N TYR A 153 18.52 -1.06 13.51
CA TYR A 153 19.56 -2.04 13.79
C TYR A 153 18.92 -3.44 13.81
N VAL A 154 19.51 -4.35 13.07
CA VAL A 154 18.91 -5.65 12.79
C VAL A 154 19.89 -6.76 13.13
N LEU A 155 19.39 -7.77 13.84
CA LEU A 155 20.07 -9.04 14.13
C LEU A 155 19.37 -10.16 13.36
N SER A 156 20.15 -10.98 12.61
CA SER A 156 19.66 -12.14 11.90
C SER A 156 20.81 -13.16 11.71
N PRO A 157 20.55 -14.46 11.51
CA PRO A 157 21.58 -15.49 11.31
C PRO A 157 22.51 -15.23 10.11
N ASP A 158 22.00 -14.56 9.08
CA ASP A 158 22.77 -14.10 7.91
C ASP A 158 22.38 -12.66 7.59
N ALA A 159 23.15 -11.72 8.13
CA ALA A 159 22.88 -10.29 7.94
C ALA A 159 23.07 -9.82 6.49
N GLY A 160 23.85 -10.55 5.69
CA GLY A 160 24.04 -10.27 4.27
C GLY A 160 22.86 -10.68 3.38
N ASN A 161 21.88 -11.37 3.94
CA ASN A 161 20.67 -11.80 3.25
C ASN A 161 19.45 -11.12 3.88
N TRP A 162 18.78 -10.27 3.14
CA TRP A 162 17.61 -9.56 3.64
C TRP A 162 16.39 -10.48 3.91
N LYS A 163 16.39 -11.71 3.37
CA LYS A 163 15.37 -12.74 3.62
C LYS A 163 15.69 -13.64 4.81
N SER A 164 16.88 -13.49 5.43
CA SER A 164 17.28 -14.30 6.57
C SER A 164 16.35 -14.12 7.78
N ARG A 165 15.92 -15.25 8.36
CA ARG A 165 15.09 -15.28 9.56
C ARG A 165 15.60 -16.38 10.53
N PRO A 166 15.37 -16.21 11.88
CA PRO A 166 14.63 -15.11 12.51
C PRO A 166 15.36 -13.77 12.41
N GLU A 167 14.61 -12.69 12.43
CA GLU A 167 15.16 -11.33 12.43
C GLU A 167 14.61 -10.54 13.63
N LEU A 168 15.50 -10.00 14.45
CA LEU A 168 15.18 -9.07 15.54
C LEU A 168 15.60 -7.66 15.10
N ARG A 169 14.68 -6.72 15.16
CA ARG A 169 14.82 -5.37 14.64
C ARG A 169 14.51 -4.35 15.72
N PHE A 170 15.42 -3.41 15.96
CA PHE A 170 15.19 -2.22 16.78
C PHE A 170 15.16 -1.01 15.86
N TYR A 171 14.10 -0.22 15.89
CA TYR A 171 13.90 0.82 14.90
C TYR A 171 13.34 2.11 15.47
N VAL A 172 13.61 3.19 14.73
CA VAL A 172 12.92 4.47 14.81
C VAL A 172 12.32 4.77 13.45
N THR A 173 11.05 5.16 13.44
CA THR A 173 10.32 5.54 12.22
C THR A 173 9.76 6.95 12.37
N TYR A 174 10.00 7.78 11.37
CA TYR A 174 9.31 9.03 11.15
C TYR A 174 8.26 8.84 10.06
N LEU A 175 7.03 9.26 10.33
CA LEU A 175 5.91 9.28 9.41
C LEU A 175 5.41 10.72 9.25
N HIS A 176 5.15 11.09 8.01
CA HIS A 176 4.44 12.32 7.66
C HIS A 176 3.34 11.98 6.67
N SER A 177 2.12 12.47 6.90
CA SER A 177 1.00 12.29 5.97
C SER A 177 0.02 13.45 6.12
N ASN A 178 -0.52 13.93 5.01
CA ASN A 178 -1.66 14.82 5.01
C ASN A 178 -3.00 14.06 5.19
N ASP A 179 -2.98 12.73 5.10
CA ASP A 179 -4.08 11.87 5.52
C ASP A 179 -3.99 11.64 7.02
N THR A 180 -4.66 12.47 7.77
CA THR A 180 -4.69 12.38 9.23
C THR A 180 -5.41 11.15 9.75
N GLN A 181 -6.24 10.51 8.94
CA GLN A 181 -6.90 9.25 9.28
C GLN A 181 -5.93 8.06 9.23
N ALA A 182 -4.93 8.11 8.36
CA ALA A 182 -3.92 7.06 8.26
C ALA A 182 -2.99 6.97 9.48
N LEU A 183 -2.89 8.03 10.27
CA LEU A 183 -2.03 8.12 11.46
C LEU A 183 -2.77 7.89 12.78
N VAL A 184 -4.10 7.82 12.75
CA VAL A 184 -4.94 7.62 13.94
C VAL A 184 -5.93 6.49 13.65
N GLU A 185 -5.92 5.44 14.44
CA GLU A 185 -6.86 4.30 14.34
C GLU A 185 -8.33 4.68 14.67
N SER A 186 -8.75 5.91 14.50
CA SER A 186 -10.09 6.35 14.84
C SER A 186 -10.89 6.85 13.64
N PRO A 187 -12.07 6.28 13.37
CA PRO A 187 -12.87 6.57 12.18
C PRO A 187 -13.76 7.81 12.31
N SER A 188 -13.42 8.81 13.11
CA SER A 188 -14.27 10.00 13.22
C SER A 188 -13.93 11.03 12.13
N GLN A 189 -14.92 11.35 11.32
CA GLN A 189 -14.85 12.35 10.24
C GLN A 189 -14.57 13.80 10.74
N ASP A 190 -14.58 14.01 12.04
CA ASP A 190 -14.26 15.31 12.62
C ASP A 190 -12.77 15.35 12.99
N LYS A 191 -12.09 16.39 12.53
CA LYS A 191 -10.67 16.69 12.75
C LYS A 191 -10.24 16.78 14.24
N LYS A 192 -11.08 16.37 15.16
CA LYS A 192 -10.81 16.35 16.60
C LYS A 192 -11.35 15.06 17.20
N VAL A 193 -10.47 14.23 17.71
CA VAL A 193 -10.88 13.06 18.51
C VAL A 193 -11.05 13.52 19.95
N VAL A 194 -12.26 13.49 20.45
CA VAL A 194 -12.56 13.72 21.86
C VAL A 194 -12.58 12.37 22.56
N MET A 195 -11.66 12.14 23.47
CA MET A 195 -11.63 10.94 24.29
C MET A 195 -12.72 10.99 25.36
N ASN A 196 -13.10 9.83 25.93
CA ASN A 196 -14.11 9.73 26.99
C ASN A 196 -13.77 10.53 28.26
N ASP A 197 -12.53 10.93 28.43
CA ASP A 197 -12.04 11.80 29.52
C ASP A 197 -12.12 13.30 29.19
N GLY A 198 -12.66 13.68 28.03
CA GLY A 198 -12.74 15.04 27.54
C GLY A 198 -11.45 15.56 26.89
N THR A 199 -10.39 14.75 26.79
CA THR A 199 -9.16 15.14 26.10
C THR A 199 -9.39 15.21 24.61
N THR A 200 -9.04 16.35 23.98
CA THR A 200 -9.15 16.53 22.54
C THR A 200 -7.79 16.31 21.87
N TYR A 201 -7.70 15.32 21.00
CA TYR A 201 -6.51 15.12 20.16
C TYR A 201 -6.72 15.80 18.80
N ALA A 202 -5.80 16.69 18.45
CA ALA A 202 -5.70 17.16 17.08
C ALA A 202 -4.96 16.11 16.24
N PRO A 203 -5.44 15.77 15.03
CA PRO A 203 -4.69 14.92 14.12
C PRO A 203 -3.30 15.53 13.90
N ARG A 204 -2.27 14.70 13.96
CA ARG A 204 -0.89 15.13 13.74
C ARG A 204 -0.46 14.69 12.36
N ASP A 205 0.05 15.63 11.58
CA ASP A 205 0.63 15.32 10.27
C ASP A 205 1.94 14.55 10.37
N ASN A 206 2.53 14.48 11.56
CA ASN A 206 3.83 13.87 11.82
C ASN A 206 3.78 12.96 13.03
N GLN A 207 4.45 11.81 12.93
CA GLN A 207 4.60 10.86 14.03
C GLN A 207 6.02 10.29 14.06
N VAL A 208 6.55 10.10 15.27
CA VAL A 208 7.80 9.37 15.52
C VAL A 208 7.48 8.15 16.36
N ILE A 209 7.88 6.98 15.88
CA ILE A 209 7.64 5.68 16.52
C ILE A 209 8.97 5.01 16.80
N PHE A 210 9.13 4.50 18.03
CA PHE A 210 10.23 3.63 18.42
C PHE A 210 9.68 2.24 18.67
N GLY A 211 10.40 1.20 18.26
CA GLY A 211 9.93 -0.14 18.49
C GLY A 211 10.99 -1.21 18.36
N ALA A 212 10.60 -2.40 18.80
CA ALA A 212 11.31 -3.64 18.55
C ALA A 212 10.34 -4.62 17.87
N GLN A 213 10.82 -5.37 16.90
CA GLN A 213 10.05 -6.35 16.15
C GLN A 213 10.85 -7.64 16.02
N LEU A 214 10.22 -8.75 16.31
CA LEU A 214 10.73 -10.09 15.99
C LEU A 214 9.91 -10.67 14.85
N GLU A 215 10.61 -11.16 13.83
CA GLU A 215 10.02 -11.82 12.67
C GLU A 215 10.66 -13.20 12.48
N ALA A 216 9.84 -14.24 12.46
CA ALA A 216 10.27 -15.61 12.23
C ALA A 216 9.24 -16.34 11.37
N TRP A 217 9.72 -17.19 10.47
CA TRP A 217 8.93 -18.20 9.77
C TRP A 217 9.75 -19.49 9.67
N TRP A 218 9.08 -20.60 9.60
CA TRP A 218 9.63 -21.95 9.48
C TRP A 218 8.78 -22.76 8.49
#